data_513341b88be410418f25ce3a6f5854bb
#
_entry.id   513341b88be410418f25ce3a6f5854bb
#
_cell.length_a   1.000
_cell.length_b   1.000
_cell.length_c   1.000
_cell.angle_alpha   90.00
_cell.angle_beta   90.00
_cell.angle_gamma   90.00
#
_symmetry.space_group_name_H-M   'P 1'
#
loop_
_entity.id
_entity.type
_entity.pdbx_description
1 polymer ?
#
loop_
_entity_poly.entity_id
_entity_poly.type
_entity_poly.pdbx_seq_one_letter_code
_entity_poly.pdbx_strand_id
1 'polypeptide(L)'
;NKPEVKLVINKNKAKDLGVSTQSIGQTLETLYGGKRVTTFNKLGKEYPIIIQQYLFDRKDKDSLSKLFVRSGTTGELISLSNLVDLREEGSAKVLARYNRQRAVTISANINPNYSLFEAIEYLENIIAEVAPTNQITWKGESEEVKETTNELYIIFALGLLTAYLVMAATFNSFIHPFIIMLTVPLAVFGGLVFILFLNSSINIFSQIALVILIGISTKNSILIVDYANQIRTTGKAIEASIKEACDLRFRPIMMTSISTMIAMLPLVIGNIGPGAGEASRLAVGATILGGMIISTFFTLYVTPTMYLALAKNTKRIDSVDLELEKELSKK
;
A
#
# COMPACT_ATOMS: atom_id res chain seq x y z
N ASN A 1 -25.15 1.00 13.67
CA ASN A 1 -26.41 0.26 13.76
C ASN A 1 -27.52 1.11 13.16
N LYS A 2 -28.36 0.49 12.34
CA LYS A 2 -29.54 1.13 11.78
C LYS A 2 -30.74 0.75 12.67
N PRO A 3 -31.62 1.70 13.07
CA PRO A 3 -32.84 1.34 13.78
C PRO A 3 -33.71 0.48 12.86
N GLU A 4 -34.12 -0.67 13.34
CA GLU A 4 -34.97 -1.62 12.62
C GLU A 4 -36.15 -1.98 13.52
N VAL A 5 -37.35 -2.08 12.93
CA VAL A 5 -38.56 -2.49 13.64
C VAL A 5 -38.74 -3.98 13.38
N LYS A 6 -38.62 -4.77 14.44
CA LYS A 6 -38.85 -6.21 14.44
C LYS A 6 -40.26 -6.53 14.79
N LEU A 7 -40.96 -7.26 13.93
CA LEU A 7 -42.30 -7.76 14.19
C LEU A 7 -42.21 -9.14 14.85
N VAL A 8 -42.73 -9.25 16.02
CA VAL A 8 -42.84 -10.52 16.76
C VAL A 8 -44.31 -10.99 16.68
N ILE A 9 -44.54 -12.04 15.92
CA ILE A 9 -45.88 -12.58 15.71
C ILE A 9 -46.27 -13.47 16.90
N ASN A 10 -47.43 -13.16 17.50
CA ASN A 10 -48.03 -14.02 18.53
C ASN A 10 -48.73 -15.19 17.85
N LYS A 11 -48.01 -16.33 17.77
CA LYS A 11 -48.47 -17.52 17.05
C LYS A 11 -49.78 -18.11 17.63
N ASN A 12 -49.99 -18.01 18.95
CA ASN A 12 -51.19 -18.56 19.60
C ASN A 12 -52.42 -17.73 19.21
N LYS A 13 -52.34 -16.39 19.38
CA LYS A 13 -53.43 -15.50 18.96
C LYS A 13 -53.73 -15.60 17.46
N ALA A 14 -52.69 -15.71 16.61
CA ALA A 14 -52.86 -15.87 15.20
C ALA A 14 -53.64 -17.16 14.82
N LYS A 15 -53.31 -18.28 15.53
CA LYS A 15 -53.96 -19.55 15.36
C LYS A 15 -55.43 -19.48 15.79
N ASP A 16 -55.71 -18.90 16.97
CA ASP A 16 -57.08 -18.78 17.53
C ASP A 16 -57.97 -17.93 16.64
N LEU A 17 -57.43 -16.92 15.99
CA LEU A 17 -58.14 -16.05 15.05
C LEU A 17 -58.10 -16.57 13.59
N GLY A 18 -57.53 -17.75 13.35
CA GLY A 18 -57.50 -18.37 12.03
C GLY A 18 -56.65 -17.63 11.00
N VAL A 19 -55.61 -16.88 11.47
CA VAL A 19 -54.66 -16.16 10.59
C VAL A 19 -53.38 -16.90 10.49
N SER A 20 -52.94 -17.23 9.27
CA SER A 20 -51.65 -17.86 9.02
C SER A 20 -50.52 -16.85 9.09
N THR A 21 -49.34 -17.28 9.59
CA THR A 21 -48.14 -16.45 9.54
C THR A 21 -47.72 -16.09 8.13
N GLN A 22 -48.04 -16.91 7.16
CA GLN A 22 -47.84 -16.67 5.74
C GLN A 22 -48.70 -15.49 5.23
N SER A 23 -49.97 -15.41 5.63
CA SER A 23 -50.87 -14.30 5.28
C SER A 23 -50.38 -12.98 5.87
N ILE A 24 -49.86 -12.99 7.10
CA ILE A 24 -49.27 -11.82 7.72
C ILE A 24 -48.02 -11.37 6.90
N GLY A 25 -47.12 -12.30 6.57
CA GLY A 25 -45.93 -12.02 5.78
C GLY A 25 -46.25 -11.47 4.40
N GLN A 26 -47.21 -12.06 3.68
CA GLN A 26 -47.62 -11.60 2.34
C GLN A 26 -48.25 -10.21 2.38
N THR A 27 -49.04 -9.90 3.40
CA THR A 27 -49.62 -8.56 3.59
C THR A 27 -48.55 -7.52 3.78
N LEU A 28 -47.56 -7.80 4.66
CA LEU A 28 -46.43 -6.90 4.93
C LEU A 28 -45.56 -6.76 3.67
N GLU A 29 -45.22 -7.83 3.00
CA GLU A 29 -44.47 -7.82 1.73
C GLU A 29 -45.15 -6.94 0.71
N THR A 30 -46.48 -7.11 0.52
CA THR A 30 -47.24 -6.36 -0.47
C THR A 30 -47.30 -4.87 -0.11
N LEU A 31 -47.64 -4.54 1.15
CA LEU A 31 -47.91 -3.14 1.55
C LEU A 31 -46.66 -2.34 1.85
N TYR A 32 -45.65 -2.94 2.51
CA TYR A 32 -44.40 -2.25 2.86
C TYR A 32 -43.27 -2.52 1.85
N GLY A 33 -43.11 -3.75 1.37
CA GLY A 33 -42.06 -4.13 0.44
C GLY A 33 -42.34 -3.72 -1.00
N GLY A 34 -43.59 -3.65 -1.37
CA GLY A 34 -44.02 -3.43 -2.77
C GLY A 34 -43.96 -4.71 -3.58
N LYS A 35 -45.13 -5.30 -3.86
CA LYS A 35 -45.23 -6.54 -4.64
C LYS A 35 -45.51 -6.24 -6.11
N ARG A 36 -44.66 -6.75 -6.98
CA ARG A 36 -44.94 -6.77 -8.43
C ARG A 36 -45.98 -7.81 -8.70
N VAL A 37 -47.16 -7.39 -9.12
CA VAL A 37 -48.30 -8.30 -9.36
C VAL A 37 -48.34 -8.78 -10.80
N THR A 38 -48.13 -7.87 -11.75
CA THR A 38 -48.17 -8.18 -13.17
C THR A 38 -47.39 -7.13 -13.98
N THR A 39 -47.31 -7.33 -15.28
CA THR A 39 -46.79 -6.33 -16.22
C THR A 39 -47.84 -6.00 -17.26
N PHE A 40 -47.80 -4.78 -17.80
CA PHE A 40 -48.57 -4.42 -18.97
C PHE A 40 -47.64 -3.88 -20.05
N ASN A 41 -48.03 -4.15 -21.32
CA ASN A 41 -47.28 -3.69 -22.47
C ASN A 41 -47.88 -2.38 -22.98
N LYS A 42 -47.02 -1.35 -23.15
CA LYS A 42 -47.38 -0.09 -23.78
C LYS A 42 -46.29 0.33 -24.76
N LEU A 43 -46.64 0.54 -26.02
CA LEU A 43 -45.72 0.95 -27.09
C LEU A 43 -44.48 0.03 -27.21
N GLY A 44 -44.67 -1.29 -27.08
CA GLY A 44 -43.60 -2.28 -27.17
C GLY A 44 -42.68 -2.39 -25.96
N LYS A 45 -43.00 -1.70 -24.85
CA LYS A 45 -42.24 -1.78 -23.56
C LYS A 45 -43.14 -2.38 -22.49
N GLU A 46 -42.53 -3.25 -21.67
CA GLU A 46 -43.18 -3.82 -20.49
C GLU A 46 -43.00 -2.93 -19.27
N TYR A 47 -44.10 -2.62 -18.62
CA TYR A 47 -44.15 -1.85 -17.39
C TYR A 47 -44.68 -2.72 -16.24
N PRO A 48 -43.94 -2.80 -15.09
CA PRO A 48 -44.42 -3.55 -13.95
C PRO A 48 -45.51 -2.80 -13.18
N ILE A 49 -46.57 -3.52 -12.80
CA ILE A 49 -47.56 -3.01 -11.86
C ILE A 49 -47.13 -3.44 -10.47
N ILE A 50 -46.83 -2.44 -9.60
CA ILE A 50 -46.41 -2.65 -8.21
C ILE A 50 -47.54 -2.17 -7.30
N ILE A 51 -47.98 -3.05 -6.40
CA ILE A 51 -48.92 -2.70 -5.34
C ILE A 51 -48.09 -2.41 -4.05
N GLN A 52 -48.30 -1.24 -3.49
CA GLN A 52 -47.70 -0.84 -2.23
C GLN A 52 -48.58 0.19 -1.53
N GLN A 53 -48.39 0.31 -0.22
CA GLN A 53 -49.04 1.36 0.57
C GLN A 53 -48.42 2.74 0.25
N TYR A 54 -49.19 3.79 0.37
CA TYR A 54 -48.75 5.15 0.11
C TYR A 54 -47.55 5.54 1.03
N LEU A 55 -46.58 6.30 0.48
CA LEU A 55 -45.32 6.57 1.14
C LEU A 55 -45.47 7.20 2.54
N PHE A 56 -46.44 8.10 2.71
CA PHE A 56 -46.69 8.74 3.99
C PHE A 56 -47.12 7.75 5.09
N ASP A 57 -47.93 6.76 4.72
CA ASP A 57 -48.44 5.74 5.65
C ASP A 57 -47.38 4.66 5.97
N ARG A 58 -46.24 4.65 5.26
CA ARG A 58 -45.14 3.70 5.52
C ARG A 58 -44.03 4.27 6.41
N LYS A 59 -44.02 5.58 6.66
CA LYS A 59 -42.97 6.25 7.44
C LYS A 59 -43.08 6.05 8.94
N ASP A 60 -44.30 5.84 9.42
CA ASP A 60 -44.58 5.74 10.84
C ASP A 60 -44.83 4.28 11.24
N LYS A 61 -44.27 3.89 12.40
CA LYS A 61 -44.50 2.57 12.98
C LYS A 61 -45.94 2.35 13.38
N ASP A 62 -46.63 3.42 13.77
CA ASP A 62 -48.04 3.35 14.17
C ASP A 62 -48.97 3.02 13.00
N SER A 63 -48.53 3.25 11.78
CA SER A 63 -49.26 2.84 10.56
C SER A 63 -49.40 1.34 10.39
N LEU A 64 -48.49 0.55 11.00
CA LEU A 64 -48.60 -0.92 11.03
C LEU A 64 -49.85 -1.39 11.77
N SER A 65 -50.29 -0.64 12.77
CA SER A 65 -51.53 -0.94 13.54
C SER A 65 -52.80 -0.80 12.70
N LYS A 66 -52.76 0.00 11.63
CA LYS A 66 -53.88 0.24 10.72
C LYS A 66 -54.02 -0.84 9.59
N LEU A 67 -53.12 -1.80 9.57
CA LEU A 67 -53.17 -2.88 8.62
C LEU A 67 -54.10 -3.99 9.06
N PHE A 68 -54.76 -4.61 8.10
CA PHE A 68 -55.66 -5.71 8.34
C PHE A 68 -55.24 -6.95 7.56
N VAL A 69 -55.41 -8.11 8.16
CA VAL A 69 -55.16 -9.41 7.55
C VAL A 69 -56.46 -10.20 7.60
N ARG A 70 -56.80 -10.90 6.48
CA ARG A 70 -58.00 -11.69 6.42
C ARG A 70 -57.83 -13.03 7.15
N SER A 71 -58.77 -13.38 8.02
CA SER A 71 -58.84 -14.71 8.63
C SER A 71 -59.21 -15.75 7.59
N GLY A 72 -58.48 -16.88 7.59
CA GLY A 72 -58.75 -18.01 6.72
C GLY A 72 -59.97 -18.85 7.18
N THR A 73 -60.37 -18.72 8.43
CA THR A 73 -61.52 -19.47 9.01
C THR A 73 -62.84 -18.67 8.98
N THR A 74 -62.81 -17.41 9.40
CA THR A 74 -64.02 -16.56 9.51
C THR A 74 -64.19 -15.65 8.30
N GLY A 75 -63.16 -15.39 7.52
CA GLY A 75 -63.17 -14.43 6.41
C GLY A 75 -63.13 -12.98 6.82
N GLU A 76 -63.13 -12.68 8.13
CA GLU A 76 -63.13 -11.32 8.68
C GLU A 76 -61.75 -10.67 8.60
N LEU A 77 -61.72 -9.33 8.58
CA LEU A 77 -60.49 -8.53 8.62
C LEU A 77 -60.07 -8.30 10.06
N ILE A 78 -58.92 -8.81 10.41
CA ILE A 78 -58.33 -8.69 11.75
C ILE A 78 -57.17 -7.69 11.71
N SER A 79 -57.18 -6.71 12.65
CA SER A 79 -56.07 -5.75 12.71
C SER A 79 -54.77 -6.44 13.06
N LEU A 80 -53.68 -6.07 12.35
CA LEU A 80 -52.35 -6.61 12.57
C LEU A 80 -51.81 -6.32 13.97
N SER A 81 -52.23 -5.18 14.59
CA SER A 81 -51.86 -4.83 15.98
C SER A 81 -52.26 -5.87 17.03
N ASN A 82 -53.29 -6.66 16.73
CA ASN A 82 -53.74 -7.73 17.64
C ASN A 82 -52.89 -8.99 17.55
N LEU A 83 -52.11 -9.12 16.44
CA LEU A 83 -51.36 -10.32 16.08
C LEU A 83 -49.88 -10.17 16.28
N VAL A 84 -49.34 -8.94 16.36
CA VAL A 84 -47.88 -8.68 16.37
C VAL A 84 -47.51 -7.67 17.44
N ASP A 85 -46.38 -7.90 18.07
CA ASP A 85 -45.69 -6.94 18.94
C ASP A 85 -44.53 -6.29 18.15
N LEU A 86 -44.46 -4.96 18.24
CA LEU A 86 -43.39 -4.18 17.56
C LEU A 86 -42.27 -3.93 18.55
N ARG A 87 -41.05 -4.31 18.17
CA ARG A 87 -39.84 -4.02 18.95
C ARG A 87 -38.87 -3.24 18.08
N GLU A 88 -38.33 -2.15 18.59
CA GLU A 88 -37.26 -1.42 17.99
C GLU A 88 -35.93 -2.03 18.46
N GLU A 89 -35.16 -2.53 17.51
CA GLU A 89 -33.82 -3.10 17.77
C GLU A 89 -32.79 -2.41 16.89
N GLY A 90 -31.57 -2.24 17.41
CA GLY A 90 -30.46 -1.79 16.59
C GLY A 90 -29.93 -2.97 15.77
N SER A 91 -30.19 -2.97 14.47
CA SER A 91 -29.71 -4.03 13.58
C SER A 91 -28.44 -3.62 12.84
N ALA A 92 -27.57 -4.58 12.58
CA ALA A 92 -26.41 -4.37 11.75
C ALA A 92 -26.85 -4.29 10.28
N LYS A 93 -26.44 -3.23 9.57
CA LYS A 93 -26.79 -3.01 8.16
C LYS A 93 -26.34 -4.17 7.27
N VAL A 94 -25.20 -4.79 7.59
CA VAL A 94 -24.61 -5.91 6.86
C VAL A 94 -23.99 -6.87 7.89
N LEU A 95 -24.30 -8.14 7.76
CA LEU A 95 -23.64 -9.21 8.51
C LEU A 95 -22.44 -9.70 7.70
N ALA A 96 -21.30 -9.02 7.88
CA ALA A 96 -20.08 -9.37 7.18
C ALA A 96 -19.53 -10.73 7.66
N ARG A 97 -18.90 -11.45 6.74
CA ARG A 97 -18.16 -12.67 7.03
C ARG A 97 -16.80 -12.60 6.35
N TYR A 98 -15.80 -13.06 7.05
CA TYR A 98 -14.46 -13.26 6.53
C TYR A 98 -14.05 -14.71 6.80
N ASN A 99 -13.54 -15.41 5.79
CA ASN A 99 -13.20 -16.83 5.87
C ASN A 99 -14.34 -17.71 6.46
N ARG A 100 -15.59 -17.45 6.09
CA ARG A 100 -16.82 -18.11 6.57
C ARG A 100 -17.17 -17.85 8.04
N GLN A 101 -16.35 -17.12 8.79
CA GLN A 101 -16.62 -16.71 10.17
C GLN A 101 -17.29 -15.32 10.19
N ARG A 102 -18.09 -15.04 11.22
CA ARG A 102 -18.65 -13.69 11.39
C ARG A 102 -17.52 -12.70 11.68
N ALA A 103 -17.51 -11.60 10.97
CA ALA A 103 -16.49 -10.58 11.10
C ALA A 103 -17.11 -9.18 11.24
N VAL A 104 -16.41 -8.32 11.96
CA VAL A 104 -16.69 -6.89 12.05
C VAL A 104 -15.45 -6.17 11.53
N THR A 105 -15.63 -5.31 10.54
CA THR A 105 -14.53 -4.46 10.05
C THR A 105 -14.53 -3.16 10.83
N ILE A 106 -13.40 -2.85 11.44
CA ILE A 106 -13.15 -1.59 12.14
C ILE A 106 -12.15 -0.81 11.28
N SER A 107 -12.53 0.38 10.86
CA SER A 107 -11.67 1.30 10.11
C SER A 107 -11.36 2.52 10.94
N ALA A 108 -10.11 2.92 10.98
CA ALA A 108 -9.67 4.11 11.68
C ALA A 108 -8.61 4.86 10.86
N ASN A 109 -8.58 6.16 10.97
CA ASN A 109 -7.48 6.98 10.46
C ASN A 109 -6.51 7.24 11.60
N ILE A 110 -5.23 7.16 11.29
CA ILE A 110 -4.18 7.40 12.27
C ILE A 110 -3.94 8.90 12.39
N ASN A 111 -3.73 9.37 13.63
CA ASN A 111 -3.31 10.74 13.85
C ASN A 111 -1.89 10.92 13.31
N PRO A 112 -1.55 12.04 12.63
CA PRO A 112 -0.23 12.30 12.05
C PRO A 112 0.98 12.11 12.98
N ASN A 113 0.76 12.15 14.30
CA ASN A 113 1.82 11.99 15.31
C ASN A 113 2.17 10.53 15.66
N TYR A 114 1.45 9.56 15.13
CA TYR A 114 1.66 8.14 15.41
C TYR A 114 2.01 7.37 14.14
N SER A 115 2.92 6.42 14.25
CA SER A 115 3.22 5.52 13.15
C SER A 115 2.17 4.40 13.03
N LEU A 116 1.98 3.88 11.82
CA LEU A 116 1.08 2.74 11.60
C LEU A 116 1.51 1.51 12.40
N PHE A 117 2.82 1.29 12.54
CA PHE A 117 3.38 0.18 13.31
C PHE A 117 3.02 0.28 14.80
N GLU A 118 3.20 1.44 15.43
CA GLU A 118 2.82 1.67 16.83
C GLU A 118 1.32 1.49 17.05
N ALA A 119 0.49 1.95 16.09
CA ALA A 119 -0.95 1.79 16.17
C ALA A 119 -1.37 0.31 16.09
N ILE A 120 -0.72 -0.49 15.23
CA ILE A 120 -0.96 -1.93 15.11
C ILE A 120 -0.58 -2.63 16.42
N GLU A 121 0.60 -2.38 16.96
CA GLU A 121 1.09 -2.98 18.20
C GLU A 121 0.17 -2.63 19.40
N TYR A 122 -0.24 -1.38 19.49
CA TYR A 122 -1.18 -0.92 20.52
C TYR A 122 -2.54 -1.62 20.42
N LEU A 123 -3.08 -1.74 19.20
CA LEU A 123 -4.36 -2.43 18.99
C LEU A 123 -4.25 -3.94 19.27
N GLU A 124 -3.15 -4.60 18.93
CA GLU A 124 -2.94 -6.01 19.25
C GLU A 124 -2.93 -6.25 20.75
N ASN A 125 -2.26 -5.40 21.51
CA ASN A 125 -2.23 -5.49 22.97
C ASN A 125 -3.62 -5.30 23.58
N ILE A 126 -4.39 -4.30 23.13
CA ILE A 126 -5.77 -4.09 23.62
C ILE A 126 -6.67 -5.25 23.27
N ILE A 127 -6.61 -5.75 22.02
CA ILE A 127 -7.49 -6.83 21.59
C ILE A 127 -7.15 -8.14 22.34
N ALA A 128 -5.87 -8.39 22.60
CA ALA A 128 -5.44 -9.53 23.42
C ALA A 128 -6.02 -9.46 24.85
N GLU A 129 -6.19 -8.25 25.41
CA GLU A 129 -6.77 -8.06 26.73
C GLU A 129 -8.31 -8.16 26.71
N VAL A 130 -8.96 -7.48 25.76
CA VAL A 130 -10.44 -7.32 25.71
C VAL A 130 -11.12 -8.54 25.07
N ALA A 131 -10.50 -9.14 24.07
CA ALA A 131 -11.11 -10.22 23.28
C ALA A 131 -10.09 -11.31 22.87
N PRO A 132 -9.52 -12.05 23.84
CA PRO A 132 -8.44 -13.00 23.60
C PRO A 132 -8.82 -14.19 22.69
N THR A 133 -10.11 -14.46 22.51
CA THR A 133 -10.61 -15.57 21.65
C THR A 133 -10.87 -15.15 20.20
N ASN A 134 -10.81 -13.85 19.90
CA ASN A 134 -11.10 -13.35 18.56
C ASN A 134 -9.86 -13.41 17.67
N GLN A 135 -10.06 -13.83 16.42
CA GLN A 135 -9.01 -13.74 15.42
C GLN A 135 -8.98 -12.35 14.81
N ILE A 136 -7.80 -11.76 14.78
CA ILE A 136 -7.54 -10.48 14.14
C ILE A 136 -7.03 -10.76 12.72
N THR A 137 -7.60 -10.07 11.74
CA THR A 137 -7.07 -10.05 10.39
C THR A 137 -6.89 -8.61 9.97
N TRP A 138 -5.68 -8.26 9.64
CA TRP A 138 -5.33 -6.94 9.14
C TRP A 138 -5.67 -6.82 7.66
N LYS A 139 -6.06 -5.62 7.19
CA LYS A 139 -6.40 -5.34 5.80
C LYS A 139 -5.86 -3.98 5.37
N GLY A 140 -5.59 -3.85 4.05
CA GLY A 140 -5.01 -2.64 3.48
C GLY A 140 -3.56 -2.41 3.93
N GLU A 141 -3.18 -1.18 4.21
CA GLU A 141 -1.81 -0.81 4.60
C GLU A 141 -1.31 -1.57 5.84
N SER A 142 -2.19 -1.93 6.76
CA SER A 142 -1.84 -2.70 7.97
C SER A 142 -1.43 -4.14 7.66
N GLU A 143 -2.06 -4.78 6.66
CA GLU A 143 -1.69 -6.12 6.17
C GLU A 143 -0.30 -6.06 5.53
N GLU A 144 -0.08 -5.08 4.67
CA GLU A 144 1.19 -4.88 3.98
C GLU A 144 2.37 -4.65 4.94
N VAL A 145 2.16 -3.85 6.00
CA VAL A 145 3.19 -3.60 7.02
C VAL A 145 3.57 -4.89 7.76
N LYS A 146 2.60 -5.75 8.06
CA LYS A 146 2.86 -7.01 8.78
C LYS A 146 3.53 -8.09 7.92
N GLU A 147 3.09 -8.22 6.67
CA GLU A 147 3.61 -9.27 5.78
C GLU A 147 4.99 -8.92 5.24
N THR A 148 5.24 -7.65 4.96
CA THR A 148 6.40 -7.23 4.16
C THR A 148 7.67 -6.99 4.98
N THR A 149 7.60 -6.84 6.31
CA THR A 149 8.77 -6.43 7.12
C THR A 149 9.95 -7.41 7.00
N ASN A 150 9.72 -8.71 6.96
CA ASN A 150 10.78 -9.70 6.84
C ASN A 150 11.25 -9.92 5.39
N GLU A 151 10.36 -9.81 4.42
CA GLU A 151 10.66 -10.04 3.01
C GLU A 151 11.53 -8.92 2.42
N LEU A 152 11.32 -7.68 2.87
CA LEU A 152 12.08 -6.53 2.38
C LEU A 152 13.57 -6.59 2.70
N TYR A 153 13.98 -7.10 3.85
CA TYR A 153 15.40 -7.30 4.15
C TYR A 153 16.05 -8.27 3.16
N ILE A 154 15.33 -9.31 2.77
CA ILE A 154 15.80 -10.30 1.79
C ILE A 154 15.90 -9.65 0.41
N ILE A 155 14.88 -8.90 -0.01
CA ILE A 155 14.87 -8.18 -1.28
C ILE A 155 16.00 -7.14 -1.35
N PHE A 156 16.23 -6.39 -0.27
CA PHE A 156 17.31 -5.42 -0.18
C PHE A 156 18.69 -6.09 -0.29
N ALA A 157 18.91 -7.17 0.46
CA ALA A 157 20.14 -7.93 0.41
C ALA A 157 20.39 -8.58 -0.98
N LEU A 158 19.33 -9.13 -1.59
CA LEU A 158 19.37 -9.69 -2.93
C LEU A 158 19.66 -8.61 -3.99
N GLY A 159 19.05 -7.43 -3.85
CA GLY A 159 19.31 -6.28 -4.72
C GLY A 159 20.75 -5.80 -4.64
N LEU A 160 21.32 -5.69 -3.41
CA LEU A 160 22.74 -5.38 -3.22
C LEU A 160 23.65 -6.43 -3.83
N LEU A 161 23.36 -7.71 -3.58
CA LEU A 161 24.15 -8.83 -4.14
C LEU A 161 24.10 -8.83 -5.66
N THR A 162 22.92 -8.69 -6.25
CA THR A 162 22.75 -8.67 -7.70
C THR A 162 23.49 -7.49 -8.32
N ALA A 163 23.34 -6.29 -7.76
CA ALA A 163 24.06 -5.11 -8.22
C ALA A 163 25.59 -5.30 -8.13
N TYR A 164 26.08 -5.89 -7.03
CA TYR A 164 27.50 -6.21 -6.86
C TYR A 164 28.00 -7.19 -7.92
N LEU A 165 27.28 -8.29 -8.15
CA LEU A 165 27.68 -9.32 -9.13
C LEU A 165 27.68 -8.79 -10.57
N VAL A 166 26.66 -8.00 -10.94
CA VAL A 166 26.60 -7.36 -12.26
C VAL A 166 27.78 -6.40 -12.46
N MET A 167 28.09 -5.59 -11.45
CA MET A 167 29.27 -4.72 -11.53
C MET A 167 30.57 -5.50 -11.54
N ALA A 168 30.69 -6.60 -10.79
CA ALA A 168 31.87 -7.47 -10.79
C ALA A 168 32.12 -8.08 -12.18
N ALA A 169 31.05 -8.50 -12.85
CA ALA A 169 31.14 -8.98 -14.23
C ALA A 169 31.53 -7.85 -15.22
N THR A 170 30.95 -6.65 -15.07
CA THR A 170 31.23 -5.51 -15.95
C THR A 170 32.67 -5.00 -15.82
N PHE A 171 33.19 -4.91 -14.59
CA PHE A 171 34.54 -4.42 -14.35
C PHE A 171 35.62 -5.51 -14.37
N ASN A 172 35.24 -6.77 -14.56
CA ASN A 172 36.12 -7.93 -14.45
C ASN A 172 37.04 -7.89 -13.21
N SER A 173 36.46 -7.44 -12.08
CA SER A 173 37.14 -7.20 -10.80
C SER A 173 36.15 -7.22 -9.66
N PHE A 174 36.54 -7.78 -8.53
CA PHE A 174 35.75 -7.74 -7.30
C PHE A 174 36.00 -6.48 -6.46
N ILE A 175 37.09 -5.77 -6.68
CA ILE A 175 37.48 -4.59 -5.89
C ILE A 175 36.74 -3.34 -6.35
N HIS A 176 36.57 -3.13 -7.65
CA HIS A 176 35.88 -1.96 -8.17
C HIS A 176 34.42 -1.88 -7.75
N PRO A 177 33.61 -2.97 -7.82
CA PRO A 177 32.26 -2.98 -7.26
C PRO A 177 32.21 -2.68 -5.77
N PHE A 178 33.17 -3.17 -4.98
CA PHE A 178 33.24 -2.90 -3.57
C PHE A 178 33.43 -1.40 -3.28
N ILE A 179 34.31 -0.72 -4.03
CA ILE A 179 34.52 0.73 -3.92
C ILE A 179 33.22 1.48 -4.23
N ILE A 180 32.51 1.08 -5.27
CA ILE A 180 31.26 1.70 -5.69
C ILE A 180 30.16 1.50 -4.65
N MET A 181 30.02 0.27 -4.13
CA MET A 181 29.01 -0.08 -3.14
C MET A 181 29.18 0.62 -1.79
N LEU A 182 30.39 1.12 -1.48
CA LEU A 182 30.64 1.86 -0.24
C LEU A 182 29.86 3.18 -0.17
N THR A 183 29.37 3.68 -1.30
CA THR A 183 28.54 4.88 -1.35
C THR A 183 27.07 4.59 -1.00
N VAL A 184 26.61 3.32 -1.09
CA VAL A 184 25.23 2.92 -0.80
C VAL A 184 24.83 3.17 0.66
N PRO A 185 25.61 2.77 1.69
CA PRO A 185 25.28 3.08 3.08
C PRO A 185 25.11 4.58 3.33
N LEU A 186 25.89 5.42 2.68
CA LEU A 186 25.79 6.88 2.82
C LEU A 186 24.51 7.41 2.15
N ALA A 187 24.11 6.83 1.02
CA ALA A 187 22.85 7.15 0.37
C ALA A 187 21.65 6.76 1.23
N VAL A 188 21.66 5.54 1.80
CA VAL A 188 20.64 5.05 2.73
C VAL A 188 20.53 5.95 3.95
N PHE A 189 21.66 6.30 4.56
CA PHE A 189 21.70 7.24 5.68
C PHE A 189 21.05 8.58 5.30
N GLY A 190 21.39 9.11 4.12
CA GLY A 190 20.78 10.34 3.62
C GLY A 190 19.26 10.26 3.45
N GLY A 191 18.77 9.15 2.92
CA GLY A 191 17.33 8.90 2.79
C GLY A 191 16.64 8.86 4.15
N LEU A 192 17.21 8.14 5.13
CA LEU A 192 16.66 8.04 6.48
C LEU A 192 16.64 9.37 7.21
N VAL A 193 17.73 10.14 7.14
CA VAL A 193 17.81 11.49 7.74
C VAL A 193 16.73 12.41 7.17
N PHE A 194 16.47 12.31 5.86
CA PHE A 194 15.48 13.19 5.23
C PHE A 194 14.04 12.79 5.56
N ILE A 195 13.76 11.48 5.74
CA ILE A 195 12.49 10.97 6.28
C ILE A 195 12.23 11.58 7.66
N LEU A 196 13.22 11.55 8.55
CA LEU A 196 13.12 12.13 9.88
C LEU A 196 12.92 13.66 9.84
N PHE A 197 13.63 14.35 8.96
CA PHE A 197 13.55 15.81 8.83
C PHE A 197 12.14 16.26 8.36
N LEU A 198 11.49 15.49 7.51
CA LEU A 198 10.14 15.77 7.00
C LEU A 198 9.03 15.16 7.86
N ASN A 199 9.36 14.58 9.03
CA ASN A 199 8.41 13.88 9.91
C ASN A 199 7.56 12.85 9.15
N SER A 200 8.15 12.17 8.17
CA SER A 200 7.51 11.10 7.43
C SER A 200 7.73 9.74 8.11
N SER A 201 6.78 8.84 8.03
CA SER A 201 6.90 7.49 8.58
C SER A 201 7.70 6.57 7.66
N ILE A 202 8.42 5.62 8.26
CA ILE A 202 9.03 4.52 7.51
C ILE A 202 7.90 3.55 7.16
N ASN A 203 7.57 3.50 5.87
CA ASN A 203 6.52 2.65 5.32
C ASN A 203 7.09 1.83 4.14
N ILE A 204 6.26 0.98 3.56
CA ILE A 204 6.63 0.14 2.40
C ILE A 204 7.19 0.98 1.24
N PHE A 205 6.64 2.17 1.01
CA PHE A 205 7.04 3.04 -0.08
C PHE A 205 8.42 3.64 0.15
N SER A 206 8.77 4.02 1.39
CA SER A 206 10.13 4.46 1.74
C SER A 206 11.15 3.32 1.60
N GLN A 207 10.76 2.09 1.92
CA GLN A 207 11.61 0.91 1.80
C GLN A 207 11.87 0.56 0.31
N ILE A 208 10.85 0.62 -0.54
CA ILE A 208 11.00 0.50 -2.00
C ILE A 208 11.93 1.60 -2.53
N ALA A 209 11.75 2.83 -2.03
CA ALA A 209 12.61 3.96 -2.40
C ALA A 209 14.08 3.75 -2.01
N LEU A 210 14.36 3.11 -0.87
CA LEU A 210 15.72 2.72 -0.48
C LEU A 210 16.34 1.71 -1.46
N VAL A 211 15.56 0.75 -1.97
CA VAL A 211 16.03 -0.20 -2.99
C VAL A 211 16.34 0.54 -4.31
N ILE A 212 15.45 1.43 -4.73
CA ILE A 212 15.67 2.27 -5.92
C ILE A 212 16.92 3.13 -5.76
N LEU A 213 17.15 3.65 -4.57
CA LEU A 213 18.28 4.52 -4.24
C LEU A 213 19.63 3.82 -4.42
N ILE A 214 19.71 2.48 -4.22
CA ILE A 214 20.91 1.69 -4.50
C ILE A 214 21.34 1.89 -5.97
N GLY A 215 20.40 1.71 -6.90
CA GLY A 215 20.68 1.85 -8.33
C GLY A 215 21.04 3.28 -8.74
N ILE A 216 20.35 4.28 -8.19
CA ILE A 216 20.58 5.68 -8.54
C ILE A 216 21.92 6.17 -7.97
N SER A 217 22.26 5.81 -6.72
CA SER A 217 23.48 6.28 -6.04
C SER A 217 24.75 5.65 -6.66
N THR A 218 24.70 4.37 -7.00
CA THR A 218 25.86 3.68 -7.60
C THR A 218 26.21 4.20 -8.99
N LYS A 219 25.24 4.73 -9.76
CA LYS A 219 25.46 5.30 -11.10
C LYS A 219 26.58 6.35 -11.11
N ASN A 220 26.61 7.26 -10.14
CA ASN A 220 27.60 8.32 -10.09
C ASN A 220 29.00 7.77 -9.84
N SER A 221 29.14 6.81 -8.93
CA SER A 221 30.41 6.15 -8.61
C SER A 221 30.91 5.30 -9.80
N ILE A 222 30.00 4.61 -10.50
CA ILE A 222 30.33 3.83 -11.71
C ILE A 222 30.98 4.73 -12.75
N LEU A 223 30.41 5.92 -13.03
CA LEU A 223 30.94 6.85 -14.02
C LEU A 223 32.37 7.33 -13.70
N ILE A 224 32.69 7.54 -12.43
CA ILE A 224 34.04 7.95 -12.00
C ILE A 224 35.01 6.79 -12.15
N VAL A 225 34.65 5.62 -11.61
CA VAL A 225 35.54 4.43 -11.60
C VAL A 225 35.81 3.91 -13.02
N ASP A 226 34.77 3.83 -13.85
CA ASP A 226 34.90 3.39 -15.24
C ASP A 226 35.84 4.30 -16.02
N TYR A 227 35.65 5.60 -15.92
CA TYR A 227 36.48 6.57 -16.63
C TYR A 227 37.94 6.58 -16.10
N ALA A 228 38.12 6.43 -14.79
CA ALA A 228 39.43 6.29 -14.19
C ALA A 228 40.17 5.04 -14.73
N ASN A 229 39.44 3.94 -14.86
CA ASN A 229 39.98 2.72 -15.43
C ASN A 229 40.34 2.91 -16.92
N GLN A 230 39.51 3.59 -17.70
CA GLN A 230 39.82 3.92 -19.10
C GLN A 230 41.09 4.78 -19.24
N ILE A 231 41.28 5.77 -18.35
CA ILE A 231 42.52 6.57 -18.35
C ILE A 231 43.72 5.71 -17.94
N ARG A 232 43.58 4.76 -17.05
CA ARG A 232 44.66 3.85 -16.64
C ARG A 232 45.13 2.97 -17.78
N THR A 233 44.29 2.61 -18.77
CA THR A 233 44.73 1.84 -19.95
C THR A 233 45.71 2.64 -20.81
N THR A 234 45.64 3.99 -20.79
CA THR A 234 46.61 4.84 -21.51
C THR A 234 48.01 4.93 -20.83
N GLY A 235 48.22 4.22 -19.71
CA GLY A 235 49.51 4.15 -19.03
C GLY A 235 49.72 5.19 -17.91
N LYS A 236 48.73 6.02 -17.59
CA LYS A 236 48.85 7.02 -16.50
C LYS A 236 48.87 6.37 -15.14
N ALA A 237 49.52 7.03 -14.17
CA ALA A 237 49.50 6.64 -12.76
C ALA A 237 48.08 6.69 -12.19
N ILE A 238 47.78 5.87 -11.17
CA ILE A 238 46.46 5.74 -10.56
C ILE A 238 45.93 7.09 -10.04
N GLU A 239 46.80 7.87 -9.38
CA GLU A 239 46.45 9.19 -8.80
C GLU A 239 46.10 10.20 -9.91
N ALA A 240 46.88 10.25 -10.99
CA ALA A 240 46.62 11.12 -12.13
C ALA A 240 45.33 10.72 -12.85
N SER A 241 45.10 9.41 -13.00
CA SER A 241 43.91 8.88 -13.66
C SER A 241 42.61 9.20 -12.93
N ILE A 242 42.57 9.04 -11.59
CA ILE A 242 41.37 9.34 -10.82
C ILE A 242 41.09 10.84 -10.74
N LYS A 243 42.15 11.67 -10.62
CA LYS A 243 41.99 13.14 -10.61
C LYS A 243 41.41 13.64 -11.91
N GLU A 244 41.96 13.21 -13.03
CA GLU A 244 41.47 13.57 -14.36
C GLU A 244 40.01 13.04 -14.60
N ALA A 245 39.72 11.83 -14.11
CA ALA A 245 38.39 11.28 -14.22
C ALA A 245 37.36 12.12 -13.39
N CYS A 246 37.72 12.57 -12.21
CA CYS A 246 36.87 13.44 -11.40
C CYS A 246 36.63 14.79 -12.08
N ASP A 247 37.68 15.40 -12.62
CA ASP A 247 37.57 16.72 -13.28
C ASP A 247 36.65 16.65 -14.52
N LEU A 248 36.78 15.63 -15.32
CA LEU A 248 36.00 15.45 -16.56
C LEU A 248 34.56 15.01 -16.28
N ARG A 249 34.34 14.20 -15.24
CA ARG A 249 33.02 13.67 -14.89
C ARG A 249 32.24 14.50 -13.89
N PHE A 250 32.85 15.52 -13.28
CA PHE A 250 32.19 16.40 -12.33
C PHE A 250 30.92 17.05 -12.90
N ARG A 251 31.02 17.70 -14.06
CA ARG A 251 29.87 18.37 -14.71
C ARG A 251 28.74 17.40 -15.05
N PRO A 252 28.96 16.28 -15.77
CA PRO A 252 27.92 15.29 -16.06
C PRO A 252 27.22 14.74 -14.81
N ILE A 253 27.97 14.45 -13.74
CA ILE A 253 27.43 13.93 -12.49
C ILE A 253 26.53 14.99 -11.82
N MET A 254 27.01 16.23 -11.70
CA MET A 254 26.23 17.31 -11.14
C MET A 254 24.94 17.57 -11.92
N MET A 255 25.00 17.62 -13.24
CA MET A 255 23.82 17.82 -14.10
C MET A 255 22.77 16.72 -13.88
N THR A 256 23.18 15.46 -13.89
CA THR A 256 22.24 14.33 -13.71
C THR A 256 21.71 14.27 -12.28
N SER A 257 22.51 14.52 -11.27
CA SER A 257 22.08 14.54 -9.88
C SER A 257 21.09 15.66 -9.58
N ILE A 258 21.40 16.89 -10.03
CA ILE A 258 20.48 18.06 -9.85
C ILE A 258 19.18 17.81 -10.60
N SER A 259 19.23 17.30 -11.82
CA SER A 259 18.03 16.98 -12.61
C SER A 259 17.15 15.95 -11.87
N THR A 260 17.75 14.89 -11.29
CA THR A 260 17.02 13.88 -10.54
C THR A 260 16.45 14.46 -9.24
N MET A 261 17.20 15.30 -8.52
CA MET A 261 16.71 15.98 -7.31
C MET A 261 15.51 16.88 -7.61
N ILE A 262 15.59 17.67 -8.69
CA ILE A 262 14.49 18.55 -9.12
C ILE A 262 13.25 17.70 -9.50
N ALA A 263 13.45 16.56 -10.16
CA ALA A 263 12.35 15.66 -10.52
C ALA A 263 11.64 15.07 -9.29
N MET A 264 12.30 14.96 -8.14
CA MET A 264 11.70 14.48 -6.88
C MET A 264 11.01 15.60 -6.07
N LEU A 265 11.31 16.87 -6.33
CA LEU A 265 10.68 18.00 -5.63
C LEU A 265 9.15 18.00 -5.67
N PRO A 266 8.47 17.73 -6.80
CA PRO A 266 7.01 17.70 -6.82
C PRO A 266 6.41 16.64 -5.90
N LEU A 267 7.12 15.51 -5.66
CA LEU A 267 6.67 14.47 -4.75
C LEU A 267 6.75 14.91 -3.28
N VAL A 268 7.71 15.79 -2.96
CA VAL A 268 7.94 16.29 -1.61
C VAL A 268 7.09 17.53 -1.31
N ILE A 269 7.02 18.47 -2.27
CA ILE A 269 6.34 19.78 -2.09
C ILE A 269 4.87 19.71 -2.51
N GLY A 270 4.51 18.75 -3.32
CA GLY A 270 3.22 18.62 -3.96
C GLY A 270 2.06 18.34 -3.00
N ASN A 271 1.80 19.27 -2.11
CA ASN A 271 0.61 19.34 -1.25
C ASN A 271 -0.64 19.66 -2.09
N ILE A 272 -0.93 18.85 -3.10
CA ILE A 272 -2.12 19.01 -3.96
C ILE A 272 -3.31 18.33 -3.28
N GLY A 273 -3.67 18.85 -2.09
CA GLY A 273 -4.85 18.45 -1.32
C GLY A 273 -4.72 17.12 -0.56
N PRO A 274 -5.45 16.94 0.54
CA PRO A 274 -5.49 15.70 1.30
C PRO A 274 -6.12 14.60 0.43
N GLY A 275 -5.31 13.78 -0.20
CA GLY A 275 -5.72 12.67 -1.06
C GLY A 275 -5.09 11.36 -0.66
N ALA A 276 -5.76 10.25 -0.98
CA ALA A 276 -5.19 8.92 -0.82
C ALA A 276 -3.83 8.84 -1.52
N GLY A 277 -2.78 8.43 -0.78
CA GLY A 277 -1.43 8.27 -1.29
C GLY A 277 -0.50 9.48 -1.10
N GLU A 278 -0.89 10.53 -0.38
CA GLU A 278 -0.01 11.67 -0.05
C GLU A 278 1.21 11.19 0.76
N ALA A 279 0.99 10.47 1.83
CA ALA A 279 2.05 9.92 2.68
C ALA A 279 3.01 9.01 1.90
N SER A 280 2.49 8.20 0.98
CA SER A 280 3.28 7.31 0.12
C SER A 280 4.20 8.09 -0.81
N ARG A 281 3.68 9.13 -1.49
CA ARG A 281 4.46 9.98 -2.39
C ARG A 281 5.53 10.76 -1.65
N LEU A 282 5.17 11.33 -0.49
CA LEU A 282 6.11 12.05 0.37
C LEU A 282 7.24 11.14 0.83
N ALA A 283 6.93 9.92 1.27
CA ALA A 283 7.92 8.96 1.73
C ALA A 283 8.91 8.58 0.62
N VAL A 284 8.43 8.30 -0.61
CA VAL A 284 9.31 8.01 -1.77
C VAL A 284 10.16 9.23 -2.12
N GLY A 285 9.53 10.40 -2.27
CA GLY A 285 10.21 11.63 -2.65
C GLY A 285 11.28 12.05 -1.64
N ALA A 286 10.95 12.01 -0.34
CA ALA A 286 11.86 12.32 0.74
C ALA A 286 13.08 11.40 0.77
N THR A 287 12.84 10.09 0.69
CA THR A 287 13.91 9.07 0.71
C THR A 287 14.88 9.26 -0.45
N ILE A 288 14.38 9.40 -1.68
CA ILE A 288 15.22 9.54 -2.87
C ILE A 288 15.92 10.90 -2.86
N LEU A 289 15.22 11.99 -2.54
CA LEU A 289 15.80 13.32 -2.51
C LEU A 289 16.94 13.41 -1.49
N GLY A 290 16.69 12.99 -0.25
CA GLY A 290 17.68 13.02 0.84
C GLY A 290 18.87 12.12 0.56
N GLY A 291 18.60 10.92 0.09
CA GLY A 291 19.64 9.97 -0.30
C GLY A 291 20.51 10.48 -1.45
N MET A 292 19.90 11.11 -2.45
CA MET A 292 20.64 11.71 -3.58
C MET A 292 21.49 12.90 -3.19
N ILE A 293 21.00 13.80 -2.32
CA ILE A 293 21.78 14.95 -1.85
C ILE A 293 23.05 14.46 -1.15
N ILE A 294 22.90 13.59 -0.15
CA ILE A 294 24.00 13.08 0.64
C ILE A 294 24.91 12.18 -0.20
N SER A 295 24.35 11.25 -0.98
CA SER A 295 25.12 10.38 -1.84
C SER A 295 25.95 11.15 -2.87
N THR A 296 25.39 12.15 -3.54
CA THR A 296 26.13 12.92 -4.56
C THR A 296 27.31 13.64 -3.94
N PHE A 297 27.08 14.29 -2.77
CA PHE A 297 28.16 14.98 -2.07
C PHE A 297 29.28 14.01 -1.66
N PHE A 298 28.93 12.92 -1.01
CA PHE A 298 29.93 11.94 -0.54
C PHE A 298 30.59 11.15 -1.68
N THR A 299 29.87 10.86 -2.76
CA THR A 299 30.43 10.15 -3.91
C THR A 299 31.64 10.89 -4.51
N LEU A 300 31.57 12.22 -4.57
CA LEU A 300 32.67 13.04 -5.10
C LEU A 300 33.96 12.97 -4.27
N TYR A 301 33.86 12.64 -2.99
CA TYR A 301 35.01 12.53 -2.08
C TYR A 301 35.37 11.07 -1.76
N VAL A 302 34.38 10.26 -1.41
CA VAL A 302 34.59 8.88 -0.97
C VAL A 302 35.07 7.98 -2.10
N THR A 303 34.43 8.08 -3.28
CA THR A 303 34.79 7.22 -4.41
C THR A 303 36.24 7.42 -4.87
N PRO A 304 36.75 8.65 -5.08
CA PRO A 304 38.15 8.86 -5.44
C PRO A 304 39.13 8.40 -4.35
N THR A 305 38.82 8.68 -3.09
CA THR A 305 39.68 8.30 -1.97
C THR A 305 39.79 6.79 -1.81
N MET A 306 38.66 6.10 -1.89
CA MET A 306 38.63 4.63 -1.84
C MET A 306 39.23 3.99 -3.06
N TYR A 307 39.08 4.60 -4.24
CA TYR A 307 39.75 4.15 -5.44
C TYR A 307 41.27 4.23 -5.29
N LEU A 308 41.81 5.33 -4.77
CA LEU A 308 43.23 5.47 -4.50
C LEU A 308 43.76 4.43 -3.48
N ALA A 309 42.97 4.15 -2.44
CA ALA A 309 43.37 3.22 -1.39
C ALA A 309 43.38 1.76 -1.88
N LEU A 310 42.34 1.35 -2.60
CA LEU A 310 42.09 -0.05 -2.93
C LEU A 310 42.55 -0.43 -4.35
N ALA A 311 42.57 0.49 -5.32
CA ALA A 311 42.92 0.20 -6.69
C ALA A 311 44.43 -0.08 -6.90
N LYS A 312 45.27 0.18 -5.88
CA LYS A 312 46.70 -0.25 -5.89
C LYS A 312 46.84 -1.78 -6.02
N ASN A 313 45.85 -2.52 -5.52
CA ASN A 313 45.84 -3.97 -5.53
C ASN A 313 45.11 -4.57 -6.76
N THR A 314 44.63 -3.72 -7.69
CA THR A 314 43.92 -4.18 -8.91
C THR A 314 44.84 -4.21 -10.10
N LYS A 315 44.80 -5.30 -10.85
CA LYS A 315 45.42 -5.38 -12.17
C LYS A 315 44.71 -4.43 -13.15
N ARG A 316 45.37 -3.96 -14.20
CA ARG A 316 44.74 -3.21 -15.29
C ARG A 316 43.69 -4.09 -15.98
N ILE A 317 42.59 -3.51 -16.45
CA ILE A 317 41.56 -4.25 -17.19
C ILE A 317 42.13 -4.95 -18.40
N ASP A 318 43.07 -4.33 -19.10
CA ASP A 318 43.75 -4.89 -20.27
C ASP A 318 44.84 -5.93 -19.93
N SER A 319 45.08 -6.24 -18.68
CA SER A 319 46.16 -7.18 -18.32
C SER A 319 45.94 -8.58 -18.88
N VAL A 320 44.66 -9.02 -18.97
CA VAL A 320 44.32 -10.33 -19.54
C VAL A 320 44.52 -10.33 -21.06
N ASP A 321 44.06 -9.26 -21.73
CA ASP A 321 44.24 -9.12 -23.19
C ASP A 321 45.71 -9.00 -23.57
N LEU A 322 46.50 -8.26 -22.80
CA LEU A 322 47.97 -8.14 -22.97
C LEU A 322 48.70 -9.45 -22.67
N GLU A 323 48.26 -10.25 -21.71
CA GLU A 323 48.81 -11.58 -21.44
C GLU A 323 48.43 -12.54 -22.58
N LEU A 324 47.20 -12.50 -23.10
CA LEU A 324 46.77 -13.27 -24.28
C LEU A 324 47.52 -12.90 -25.57
N GLU A 325 47.69 -11.61 -25.85
CA GLU A 325 48.49 -11.15 -26.99
C GLU A 325 49.97 -11.60 -26.88
N LYS A 326 50.54 -11.55 -25.67
CA LYS A 326 51.89 -12.06 -25.44
C LYS A 326 52.03 -13.57 -25.61
N GLU A 327 51.01 -14.33 -25.25
CA GLU A 327 50.98 -15.78 -25.47
C GLU A 327 50.75 -16.13 -26.93
N LEU A 328 49.89 -15.39 -27.65
CA LEU A 328 49.66 -15.56 -29.07
C LEU A 328 50.86 -15.14 -29.93
N SER A 329 51.63 -14.14 -29.52
CA SER A 329 52.84 -13.69 -30.19
C SER A 329 54.05 -14.59 -29.94
N LYS A 330 53.96 -15.53 -28.99
CA LYS A 330 55.00 -16.54 -28.71
C LYS A 330 54.79 -17.85 -29.45
N LYS A 331 53.67 -18.02 -30.15
CA LYS A 331 53.38 -19.12 -31.09
C LYS A 331 53.63 -18.68 -32.50
#